data_86abfcb4685445cc69be0d98ff3ddd8c
#
_entry.id   86abfcb4685445cc69be0d98ff3ddd8c
#
_cell.length_a   1.000
_cell.length_b   1.000
_cell.length_c   1.000
_cell.angle_alpha   90.00
_cell.angle_beta   90.00
_cell.angle_gamma   90.00
#
_symmetry.space_group_name_H-M   'P 1'
#
loop_
_entity.id
_entity.type
_entity.pdbx_description
1 polymer ?
#
loop_
_entity_poly.entity_id
_entity_poly.type
_entity_poly.pdbx_seq_one_letter_code
_entity_poly.pdbx_strand_id
1 'polypeptide(L)'
;WNVTTSDGGQWSAQFVVMATGCLSSANKPKFDGLESFRGDTYHTGQWPHEGVDFTGKRVGVIGTGSSAIQSIPIMAAQADHLTVFQRTPNYMVPAHNGALDQGYAAEVKADYGALRDRARTRPGGIDIEINMAPAMEAGDAARREVYESKWARGGFGFMGAYGDLMLDQAANDTAAEFVRGKIRDVVDDPDVADLLSPHNIFGCKRLCVDTNYWQTYNRSNVKLIDV
;
A
#
# COMPACT_ATOMS: atom_id res chain seq x y z
N TRP A 1 34.65 -17.49 10.44
CA TRP A 1 33.80 -16.72 11.34
C TRP A 1 33.45 -17.55 12.57
N ASN A 2 33.57 -16.96 13.76
CA ASN A 2 33.04 -17.54 14.97
C ASN A 2 31.83 -16.70 15.38
N VAL A 3 30.69 -17.35 15.53
CA VAL A 3 29.42 -16.74 15.89
C VAL A 3 29.01 -17.23 17.28
N THR A 4 28.69 -16.30 18.17
CA THR A 4 28.16 -16.59 19.51
C THR A 4 26.77 -16.00 19.62
N THR A 5 25.81 -16.80 20.09
CA THR A 5 24.44 -16.37 20.33
C THR A 5 24.23 -15.97 21.80
N SER A 6 23.15 -15.24 22.08
CA SER A 6 22.83 -14.74 23.43
C SER A 6 22.59 -15.84 24.46
N ASP A 7 22.26 -17.07 24.03
CA ASP A 7 22.12 -18.26 24.89
C ASP A 7 23.45 -18.99 25.14
N GLY A 8 24.58 -18.44 24.63
CA GLY A 8 25.92 -19.00 24.80
C GLY A 8 26.31 -20.05 23.75
N GLY A 9 25.46 -20.33 22.77
CA GLY A 9 25.80 -21.22 21.65
C GLY A 9 26.94 -20.66 20.80
N GLN A 10 27.86 -21.52 20.34
CA GLN A 10 29.00 -21.16 19.53
C GLN A 10 29.06 -21.98 18.25
N TRP A 11 29.28 -21.30 17.13
CA TRP A 11 29.42 -21.93 15.82
C TRP A 11 30.62 -21.35 15.08
N SER A 12 31.29 -22.19 14.31
CA SER A 12 32.34 -21.79 13.38
C SER A 12 31.87 -22.04 11.96
N ALA A 13 31.94 -21.05 11.09
CA ALA A 13 31.52 -21.15 9.70
C ALA A 13 32.45 -20.37 8.78
N GLN A 14 32.64 -20.85 7.53
CA GLN A 14 33.39 -20.13 6.51
C GLN A 14 32.64 -18.89 6.03
N PHE A 15 31.31 -18.97 5.93
CA PHE A 15 30.43 -17.88 5.52
C PHE A 15 29.32 -17.68 6.54
N VAL A 16 28.96 -16.42 6.81
CA VAL A 16 27.82 -16.03 7.63
C VAL A 16 26.85 -15.20 6.79
N VAL A 17 25.60 -15.65 6.67
CA VAL A 17 24.55 -14.94 5.95
C VAL A 17 23.62 -14.29 6.98
N MET A 18 23.67 -12.95 7.06
CA MET A 18 22.86 -12.13 7.96
C MET A 18 21.46 -11.90 7.34
N ALA A 19 20.63 -12.93 7.33
CA ALA A 19 19.27 -12.87 6.76
C ALA A 19 18.26 -12.18 7.73
N THR A 20 18.62 -11.03 8.28
CA THR A 20 17.90 -10.33 9.36
C THR A 20 16.68 -9.50 8.87
N GLY A 21 16.49 -9.38 7.55
CA GLY A 21 15.45 -8.54 6.96
C GLY A 21 15.78 -7.04 7.05
N CYS A 22 14.90 -6.23 6.46
CA CYS A 22 15.07 -4.77 6.39
C CYS A 22 14.18 -3.97 7.34
N LEU A 23 13.24 -4.61 8.06
CA LEU A 23 12.24 -3.95 8.92
C LEU A 23 12.37 -4.26 10.41
N SER A 24 13.39 -5.00 10.82
CA SER A 24 13.61 -5.39 12.23
C SER A 24 13.97 -4.23 13.16
N SER A 25 14.46 -3.12 12.61
CA SER A 25 14.74 -1.89 13.36
C SER A 25 13.89 -0.74 12.83
N ALA A 26 13.13 -0.10 13.73
CA ALA A 26 12.35 1.08 13.37
C ALA A 26 13.28 2.29 13.18
N ASN A 27 13.21 2.94 12.03
CA ASN A 27 13.88 4.22 11.81
C ASN A 27 12.93 5.35 12.21
N LYS A 28 13.19 5.96 13.37
CA LYS A 28 12.43 7.13 13.82
C LYS A 28 13.04 8.38 13.20
N PRO A 29 12.29 9.13 12.38
CA PRO A 29 12.79 10.39 11.84
C PRO A 29 13.04 11.40 12.97
N LYS A 30 14.04 12.24 12.78
CA LYS A 30 14.31 13.35 13.70
C LYS A 30 13.47 14.55 13.26
N PHE A 31 12.59 15.00 14.15
CA PHE A 31 11.83 16.24 13.98
C PHE A 31 12.23 17.19 15.10
N ASP A 32 12.53 18.43 14.72
CA ASP A 32 12.82 19.48 15.70
C ASP A 32 11.58 19.71 16.58
N GLY A 33 11.78 19.69 17.90
CA GLY A 33 10.72 19.87 18.87
C GLY A 33 9.90 18.62 19.22
N LEU A 34 10.22 17.45 18.66
CA LEU A 34 9.50 16.21 19.01
C LEU A 34 9.55 15.89 20.50
N GLU A 35 10.68 16.17 21.14
CA GLU A 35 10.88 15.96 22.58
C GLU A 35 10.08 16.92 23.46
N SER A 36 9.62 18.06 22.91
CA SER A 36 8.77 19.02 23.60
C SER A 36 7.27 18.77 23.41
N PHE A 37 6.90 17.84 22.52
CA PHE A 37 5.52 17.46 22.31
C PHE A 37 4.96 16.77 23.57
N ARG A 38 3.84 17.28 24.07
CA ARG A 38 3.25 16.80 25.33
C ARG A 38 2.23 15.66 25.16
N GLY A 39 1.85 15.35 23.93
CA GLY A 39 0.97 14.24 23.61
C GLY A 39 1.70 12.92 23.48
N ASP A 40 0.96 11.84 23.45
CA ASP A 40 1.50 10.51 23.15
C ASP A 40 2.02 10.44 21.71
N THR A 41 3.13 9.74 21.52
CA THR A 41 3.75 9.54 20.19
C THR A 41 3.92 8.06 19.92
N TYR A 42 3.45 7.61 18.77
CA TYR A 42 3.51 6.21 18.38
C TYR A 42 4.21 6.07 17.02
N HIS A 43 4.96 4.99 16.86
CA HIS A 43 5.56 4.63 15.58
C HIS A 43 4.96 3.31 15.10
N THR A 44 4.50 3.25 13.84
CA THR A 44 3.80 2.07 13.30
C THR A 44 4.62 0.77 13.36
N GLY A 45 5.96 0.85 13.32
CA GLY A 45 6.87 -0.29 13.53
C GLY A 45 7.09 -0.68 15.00
N GLN A 46 6.51 0.05 15.95
CA GLN A 46 6.59 -0.17 17.40
C GLN A 46 5.23 0.08 18.04
N TRP A 47 4.17 -0.41 17.40
CA TRP A 47 2.80 -0.21 17.87
C TRP A 47 2.57 -0.97 19.18
N PRO A 48 1.91 -0.34 20.20
CA PRO A 48 1.57 -1.03 21.43
C PRO A 48 0.71 -2.26 21.18
N HIS A 49 1.03 -3.37 21.83
CA HIS A 49 0.28 -4.63 21.66
C HIS A 49 -1.15 -4.55 22.20
N GLU A 50 -1.37 -3.72 23.21
CA GLU A 50 -2.67 -3.41 23.80
C GLU A 50 -3.54 -2.53 22.91
N GLY A 51 -2.96 -1.99 21.83
CA GLY A 51 -3.63 -1.04 20.95
C GLY A 51 -3.63 0.39 21.49
N VAL A 52 -4.21 1.31 20.74
CA VAL A 52 -4.37 2.72 21.11
C VAL A 52 -5.82 3.13 20.85
N ASP A 53 -6.46 3.71 21.87
CA ASP A 53 -7.78 4.33 21.75
C ASP A 53 -7.64 5.82 21.40
N PHE A 54 -8.20 6.20 20.25
CA PHE A 54 -8.17 7.59 19.75
C PHE A 54 -9.47 8.33 20.03
N THR A 55 -10.43 7.73 20.74
CA THR A 55 -11.72 8.35 21.04
C THR A 55 -11.54 9.68 21.77
N GLY A 56 -12.17 10.74 21.25
CA GLY A 56 -12.11 12.09 21.81
C GLY A 56 -10.78 12.81 21.67
N LYS A 57 -9.85 12.26 20.87
CA LYS A 57 -8.49 12.84 20.72
C LYS A 57 -8.36 13.63 19.41
N ARG A 58 -7.45 14.60 19.44
CA ARG A 58 -6.90 15.24 18.24
C ARG A 58 -5.65 14.49 17.85
N VAL A 59 -5.65 13.91 16.65
CA VAL A 59 -4.59 13.01 16.18
C VAL A 59 -3.88 13.62 14.98
N GLY A 60 -2.55 13.58 14.98
CA GLY A 60 -1.71 13.89 13.82
C GLY A 60 -1.07 12.62 13.27
N VAL A 61 -1.17 12.38 11.96
CA VAL A 61 -0.48 11.29 11.28
C VAL A 61 0.53 11.86 10.30
N ILE A 62 1.80 11.50 10.45
CA ILE A 62 2.88 11.94 9.58
C ILE A 62 3.19 10.83 8.58
N GLY A 63 2.95 11.13 7.29
CA GLY A 63 3.18 10.22 6.18
C GLY A 63 1.95 9.48 5.69
N THR A 64 2.00 9.07 4.43
CA THR A 64 0.92 8.44 3.66
C THR A 64 1.42 7.16 2.96
N GLY A 65 2.32 6.42 3.60
CA GLY A 65 2.76 5.11 3.13
C GLY A 65 1.74 4.01 3.47
N SER A 66 2.03 2.77 3.06
CA SER A 66 1.10 1.63 3.19
C SER A 66 0.55 1.43 4.60
N SER A 67 1.37 1.62 5.65
CA SER A 67 0.90 1.52 7.04
C SER A 67 -0.10 2.62 7.39
N ALA A 68 0.17 3.87 6.98
CA ALA A 68 -0.73 5.00 7.22
C ALA A 68 -2.05 4.83 6.45
N ILE A 69 -1.99 4.43 5.18
CA ILE A 69 -3.18 4.18 4.34
C ILE A 69 -4.14 3.20 5.01
N GLN A 70 -3.62 2.16 5.67
CA GLN A 70 -4.45 1.16 6.34
C GLN A 70 -4.96 1.61 7.73
N SER A 71 -4.21 2.46 8.43
CA SER A 71 -4.56 2.89 9.79
C SER A 71 -5.39 4.18 9.84
N ILE A 72 -5.21 5.09 8.90
CA ILE A 72 -5.91 6.38 8.84
C ILE A 72 -7.45 6.24 8.88
N PRO A 73 -8.09 5.34 8.11
CA PRO A 73 -9.53 5.17 8.17
C PRO A 73 -10.05 4.76 9.55
N ILE A 74 -9.29 3.92 10.25
CA ILE A 74 -9.64 3.45 11.59
C ILE A 74 -9.48 4.57 12.62
N MET A 75 -8.36 5.32 12.54
CA MET A 75 -8.12 6.47 13.41
C MET A 75 -9.16 7.57 13.20
N ALA A 76 -9.52 7.85 11.94
CA ALA A 76 -10.51 8.85 11.59
C ALA A 76 -11.91 8.52 12.12
N ALA A 77 -12.24 7.23 12.25
CA ALA A 77 -13.52 6.80 12.79
C ALA A 77 -13.63 7.02 14.31
N GLN A 78 -12.52 7.11 15.02
CA GLN A 78 -12.46 7.24 16.47
C GLN A 78 -12.13 8.67 16.92
N ALA A 79 -11.23 9.35 16.21
CA ALA A 79 -10.72 10.65 16.62
C ALA A 79 -11.76 11.78 16.48
N ASP A 80 -11.72 12.74 17.39
CA ASP A 80 -12.49 13.99 17.22
C ASP A 80 -11.98 14.80 16.03
N HIS A 81 -10.67 14.81 15.82
CA HIS A 81 -10.05 15.46 14.69
C HIS A 81 -8.78 14.72 14.28
N LEU A 82 -8.63 14.45 12.98
CA LEU A 82 -7.46 13.84 12.40
C LEU A 82 -6.80 14.80 11.41
N THR A 83 -5.52 15.08 11.59
CA THR A 83 -4.69 15.81 10.62
C THR A 83 -3.68 14.85 10.01
N VAL A 84 -3.68 14.73 8.69
CA VAL A 84 -2.71 13.93 7.94
C VAL A 84 -1.71 14.85 7.28
N PHE A 85 -0.43 14.67 7.58
CA PHE A 85 0.68 15.40 6.98
C PHE A 85 1.28 14.57 5.85
N GLN A 86 1.10 15.02 4.63
CA GLN A 86 1.52 14.35 3.41
C GLN A 86 2.66 15.10 2.72
N ARG A 87 3.73 14.40 2.37
CA ARG A 87 4.77 14.90 1.47
C ARG A 87 4.57 14.42 0.03
N THR A 88 4.12 13.19 -0.13
CA THR A 88 3.97 12.55 -1.45
C THR A 88 2.83 11.55 -1.39
N PRO A 89 1.79 11.70 -2.22
CA PRO A 89 0.74 10.71 -2.33
C PRO A 89 1.23 9.40 -2.95
N ASN A 90 0.49 8.31 -2.73
CA ASN A 90 0.80 7.01 -3.29
C ASN A 90 -0.34 6.50 -4.18
N TYR A 91 0.02 5.80 -5.25
CA TYR A 91 -0.96 5.01 -6.01
C TYR A 91 -1.48 3.86 -5.16
N MET A 92 -2.78 3.65 -5.23
CA MET A 92 -3.46 2.56 -4.52
C MET A 92 -4.39 1.81 -5.45
N VAL A 93 -4.68 0.59 -5.07
CA VAL A 93 -5.68 -0.28 -5.71
C VAL A 93 -6.61 -0.83 -4.63
N PRO A 94 -7.88 -1.14 -4.95
CA PRO A 94 -8.81 -1.68 -3.96
C PRO A 94 -8.29 -2.96 -3.34
N ALA A 95 -8.38 -3.08 -2.01
CA ALA A 95 -8.04 -4.30 -1.29
C ALA A 95 -9.16 -5.33 -1.34
N HIS A 96 -10.41 -4.88 -1.43
CA HIS A 96 -11.61 -5.72 -1.26
C HIS A 96 -11.51 -6.61 -0.01
N ASN A 97 -11.04 -6.01 1.10
CA ASN A 97 -10.84 -6.74 2.34
C ASN A 97 -12.17 -7.26 2.88
N GLY A 98 -12.24 -8.56 3.09
CA GLY A 98 -13.45 -9.25 3.52
C GLY A 98 -13.18 -10.69 3.94
N ALA A 99 -14.25 -11.42 4.24
CA ALA A 99 -14.15 -12.84 4.51
C ALA A 99 -13.62 -13.61 3.28
N LEU A 100 -12.71 -14.54 3.51
CA LEU A 100 -12.17 -15.39 2.44
C LEU A 100 -13.29 -16.24 1.82
N ASP A 101 -13.40 -16.20 0.51
CA ASP A 101 -14.32 -17.09 -0.22
C ASP A 101 -13.95 -18.57 0.02
N GLN A 102 -14.92 -19.35 0.51
CA GLN A 102 -14.67 -20.73 0.90
C GLN A 102 -14.45 -21.66 -0.30
N GLY A 103 -15.07 -21.35 -1.46
CA GLY A 103 -14.86 -22.08 -2.71
C GLY A 103 -13.43 -21.89 -3.22
N TYR A 104 -12.99 -20.65 -3.29
CA TYR A 104 -11.60 -20.30 -3.63
C TYR A 104 -10.59 -20.93 -2.66
N ALA A 105 -10.87 -20.87 -1.36
CA ALA A 105 -10.00 -21.48 -0.34
C ALA A 105 -9.88 -22.99 -0.52
N ALA A 106 -10.98 -23.68 -0.84
CA ALA A 106 -11.00 -25.11 -1.09
C ALA A 106 -10.23 -25.48 -2.37
N GLU A 107 -10.44 -24.72 -3.46
CA GLU A 107 -9.73 -24.88 -4.72
C GLU A 107 -8.20 -24.75 -4.55
N VAL A 108 -7.75 -23.68 -3.91
CA VAL A 108 -6.32 -23.45 -3.64
C VAL A 108 -5.74 -24.56 -2.77
N LYS A 109 -6.46 -25.01 -1.73
CA LYS A 109 -6.01 -26.08 -0.84
C LYS A 109 -5.96 -27.45 -1.52
N ALA A 110 -6.81 -27.68 -2.51
CA ALA A 110 -6.83 -28.94 -3.24
C ALA A 110 -5.54 -29.17 -4.04
N ASP A 111 -4.90 -28.11 -4.54
CA ASP A 111 -3.66 -28.21 -5.31
C ASP A 111 -2.71 -27.02 -5.07
N TYR A 112 -2.20 -26.94 -3.86
CA TYR A 112 -1.14 -25.96 -3.51
C TYR A 112 0.14 -26.12 -4.34
N GLY A 113 0.45 -27.34 -4.76
CA GLY A 113 1.62 -27.65 -5.58
C GLY A 113 1.58 -26.89 -6.90
N ALA A 114 0.50 -27.06 -7.65
CA ALA A 114 0.33 -26.39 -8.94
C ALA A 114 0.29 -24.86 -8.80
N LEU A 115 -0.36 -24.30 -7.77
CA LEU A 115 -0.36 -22.87 -7.50
C LEU A 115 1.07 -22.33 -7.31
N ARG A 116 1.88 -23.01 -6.49
CA ARG A 116 3.27 -22.59 -6.22
C ARG A 116 4.15 -22.73 -7.45
N ASP A 117 3.96 -23.74 -8.25
CA ASP A 117 4.73 -23.95 -9.48
C ASP A 117 4.39 -22.85 -10.52
N ARG A 118 3.13 -22.50 -10.68
CA ARG A 118 2.74 -21.34 -11.50
C ARG A 118 3.35 -20.04 -10.96
N ALA A 119 3.26 -19.79 -9.66
CA ALA A 119 3.82 -18.58 -9.04
C ALA A 119 5.34 -18.45 -9.27
N ARG A 120 6.10 -19.55 -9.23
CA ARG A 120 7.56 -19.56 -9.49
C ARG A 120 7.92 -19.10 -10.90
N THR A 121 7.05 -19.28 -11.87
CA THR A 121 7.27 -18.88 -13.26
C THR A 121 6.83 -17.45 -13.57
N ARG A 122 6.18 -16.77 -12.59
CA ARG A 122 5.67 -15.41 -12.76
C ARG A 122 6.64 -14.37 -12.20
N PRO A 123 6.67 -13.15 -12.78
CA PRO A 123 7.38 -12.02 -12.19
C PRO A 123 6.97 -11.79 -10.74
N GLY A 124 7.95 -11.60 -9.85
CA GLY A 124 7.70 -11.38 -8.43
C GLY A 124 7.25 -12.60 -7.63
N GLY A 125 7.17 -13.80 -8.23
CA GLY A 125 6.81 -15.03 -7.52
C GLY A 125 5.34 -15.09 -7.06
N ILE A 126 4.46 -14.34 -7.70
CA ILE A 126 3.03 -14.26 -7.40
C ILE A 126 2.26 -14.72 -8.63
N ASP A 127 1.23 -15.57 -8.46
CA ASP A 127 0.38 -16.05 -9.56
C ASP A 127 -0.58 -14.94 -10.04
N ILE A 128 0.00 -13.87 -10.60
CA ILE A 128 -0.72 -12.78 -11.25
C ILE A 128 -0.69 -13.02 -12.76
N GLU A 129 -1.84 -13.00 -13.38
CA GLU A 129 -1.97 -13.06 -14.82
C GLU A 129 -1.68 -11.69 -15.44
N ILE A 130 -0.68 -11.66 -16.35
CA ILE A 130 -0.25 -10.45 -17.05
C ILE A 130 -0.75 -10.52 -18.49
N ASN A 131 -1.49 -9.51 -18.92
CA ASN A 131 -1.78 -9.30 -20.33
C ASN A 131 -0.51 -8.77 -21.01
N MET A 132 0.09 -9.57 -21.87
CA MET A 132 1.35 -9.23 -22.55
C MET A 132 1.19 -8.24 -23.72
N ALA A 133 -0.04 -7.89 -24.09
CA ALA A 133 -0.27 -6.90 -25.14
C ALA A 133 0.22 -5.50 -24.69
N PRO A 134 0.72 -4.66 -25.62
CA PRO A 134 1.02 -3.27 -25.35
C PRO A 134 -0.25 -2.44 -25.11
N ALA A 135 -0.24 -1.58 -24.08
CA ALA A 135 -1.42 -0.78 -23.74
C ALA A 135 -1.83 0.18 -24.85
N MET A 136 -0.85 0.75 -25.58
CA MET A 136 -1.10 1.74 -26.62
C MET A 136 -1.63 1.14 -27.94
N GLU A 137 -1.54 -0.17 -28.12
CA GLU A 137 -2.19 -0.86 -29.26
C GLU A 137 -3.68 -1.07 -29.03
N ALA A 138 -4.14 -1.02 -27.77
CA ALA A 138 -5.56 -1.05 -27.44
C ALA A 138 -6.17 0.35 -27.62
N GLY A 139 -7.37 0.42 -28.23
CA GLY A 139 -8.15 1.66 -28.24
C GLY A 139 -8.59 2.06 -26.83
N ASP A 140 -8.86 3.35 -26.62
CA ASP A 140 -9.16 3.92 -25.29
C ASP A 140 -10.29 3.20 -24.54
N ALA A 141 -11.36 2.85 -25.24
CA ALA A 141 -12.49 2.13 -24.65
C ALA A 141 -12.11 0.73 -24.17
N ALA A 142 -11.39 -0.04 -25.00
CA ALA A 142 -10.95 -1.38 -24.66
C ALA A 142 -9.92 -1.36 -23.51
N ARG A 143 -9.00 -0.37 -23.54
CA ARG A 143 -8.03 -0.17 -22.47
C ARG A 143 -8.72 0.14 -21.13
N ARG A 144 -9.72 1.03 -21.17
CA ARG A 144 -10.52 1.35 -19.98
C ARG A 144 -11.26 0.14 -19.44
N GLU A 145 -11.85 -0.69 -20.30
CA GLU A 145 -12.53 -1.93 -19.90
C GLU A 145 -11.58 -2.89 -19.15
N VAL A 146 -10.36 -3.05 -19.67
CA VAL A 146 -9.33 -3.87 -18.99
C VAL A 146 -8.99 -3.29 -17.62
N TYR A 147 -8.78 -1.98 -17.51
CA TYR A 147 -8.49 -1.34 -16.22
C TYR A 147 -9.65 -1.49 -15.24
N GLU A 148 -10.90 -1.26 -15.68
CA GLU A 148 -12.08 -1.44 -14.82
C GLU A 148 -12.23 -2.89 -14.34
N SER A 149 -12.00 -3.86 -15.20
CA SER A 149 -12.04 -5.29 -14.84
C SER A 149 -10.98 -5.63 -13.77
N LYS A 150 -9.73 -5.16 -13.95
CA LYS A 150 -8.67 -5.37 -12.98
C LYS A 150 -8.91 -4.61 -11.67
N TRP A 151 -9.47 -3.40 -11.76
CA TRP A 151 -9.86 -2.58 -10.61
C TRP A 151 -10.97 -3.26 -9.78
N ALA A 152 -12.00 -3.75 -10.45
CA ALA A 152 -13.10 -4.46 -9.81
C ALA A 152 -12.63 -5.74 -9.09
N ARG A 153 -11.60 -6.42 -9.61
CA ARG A 153 -10.99 -7.56 -8.95
C ARG A 153 -10.14 -7.17 -7.74
N GLY A 154 -9.51 -6.00 -7.80
CA GLY A 154 -8.64 -5.47 -6.76
C GLY A 154 -7.26 -6.14 -6.67
N GLY A 155 -6.49 -5.70 -5.69
CA GLY A 155 -5.15 -6.21 -5.43
C GLY A 155 -4.13 -5.90 -6.52
N PHE A 156 -2.95 -6.46 -6.40
CA PHE A 156 -1.82 -6.18 -7.31
C PHE A 156 -2.03 -6.68 -8.75
N GLY A 157 -3.11 -7.41 -9.02
CA GLY A 157 -3.48 -7.83 -10.37
C GLY A 157 -3.66 -6.67 -11.35
N PHE A 158 -3.90 -5.45 -10.87
CA PHE A 158 -3.96 -4.24 -11.69
C PHE A 158 -2.64 -3.97 -12.45
N MET A 159 -1.48 -4.27 -11.84
CA MET A 159 -0.17 -4.17 -12.50
C MET A 159 -0.03 -5.07 -13.74
N GLY A 160 -0.82 -6.13 -13.81
CA GLY A 160 -0.87 -7.05 -14.95
C GLY A 160 -1.89 -6.68 -16.02
N ALA A 161 -2.45 -5.47 -15.99
CA ALA A 161 -3.42 -5.02 -16.99
C ALA A 161 -2.82 -4.99 -18.40
N TYR A 162 -1.55 -4.55 -18.49
CA TYR A 162 -0.74 -4.59 -19.72
C TYR A 162 0.73 -4.86 -19.36
N GLY A 163 1.46 -5.54 -20.26
CA GLY A 163 2.82 -5.98 -20.01
C GLY A 163 3.86 -4.86 -20.07
N ASP A 164 3.52 -3.75 -20.70
CA ASP A 164 4.40 -2.60 -20.95
C ASP A 164 4.22 -1.42 -19.97
N LEU A 165 3.32 -1.52 -18.99
CA LEU A 165 3.06 -0.43 -18.03
C LEU A 165 4.31 0.08 -17.30
N MET A 166 5.31 -0.77 -17.11
CA MET A 166 6.58 -0.40 -16.46
C MET A 166 7.71 -0.15 -17.45
N LEU A 167 7.46 -0.26 -18.76
CA LEU A 167 8.48 -0.18 -19.80
C LEU A 167 8.25 0.99 -20.76
N ASP A 168 7.01 1.43 -20.92
CA ASP A 168 6.62 2.52 -21.81
C ASP A 168 5.92 3.63 -21.03
N GLN A 169 6.37 4.88 -21.22
CA GLN A 169 5.83 6.03 -20.48
C GLN A 169 4.38 6.32 -20.86
N ALA A 170 4.03 6.22 -22.15
CA ALA A 170 2.65 6.51 -22.58
C ALA A 170 1.68 5.45 -22.05
N ALA A 171 2.08 4.19 -22.04
CA ALA A 171 1.32 3.11 -21.39
C ALA A 171 1.15 3.38 -19.89
N ASN A 172 2.23 3.75 -19.19
CA ASN A 172 2.20 4.09 -17.76
C ASN A 172 1.25 5.24 -17.46
N ASP A 173 1.31 6.32 -18.25
CA ASP A 173 0.47 7.51 -18.07
C ASP A 173 -1.03 7.19 -18.18
N THR A 174 -1.42 6.21 -19.00
CA THR A 174 -2.83 5.78 -19.09
C THR A 174 -3.31 5.09 -17.82
N ALA A 175 -2.47 4.25 -17.19
CA ALA A 175 -2.79 3.61 -15.92
C ALA A 175 -2.79 4.62 -14.76
N ALA A 176 -1.83 5.53 -14.76
CA ALA A 176 -1.73 6.61 -13.79
C ALA A 176 -2.98 7.50 -13.83
N GLU A 177 -3.42 7.91 -15.04
CA GLU A 177 -4.61 8.75 -15.20
C GLU A 177 -5.89 8.02 -14.83
N PHE A 178 -5.99 6.72 -15.13
CA PHE A 178 -7.10 5.91 -14.65
C PHE A 178 -7.23 5.94 -13.13
N VAL A 179 -6.13 5.76 -12.40
CA VAL A 179 -6.16 5.79 -10.92
C VAL A 179 -6.48 7.19 -10.40
N ARG A 180 -5.91 8.26 -10.99
CA ARG A 180 -6.28 9.65 -10.64
C ARG A 180 -7.77 9.92 -10.88
N GLY A 181 -8.34 9.37 -11.95
CA GLY A 181 -9.79 9.39 -12.19
C GLY A 181 -10.57 8.79 -11.02
N LYS A 182 -10.14 7.61 -10.54
CA LYS A 182 -10.79 6.95 -9.39
C LYS A 182 -10.70 7.78 -8.09
N ILE A 183 -9.63 8.55 -7.89
CA ILE A 183 -9.52 9.47 -6.76
C ILE A 183 -10.58 10.57 -6.89
N ARG A 184 -10.67 11.21 -8.07
CA ARG A 184 -11.66 12.26 -8.34
C ARG A 184 -13.11 11.79 -8.26
N ASP A 185 -13.36 10.51 -8.58
CA ASP A 185 -14.70 9.91 -8.48
C ASP A 185 -15.16 9.72 -7.02
N VAL A 186 -14.21 9.66 -6.08
CA VAL A 186 -14.47 9.29 -4.68
C VAL A 186 -14.32 10.45 -3.71
N VAL A 187 -13.41 11.39 -3.97
CA VAL A 187 -13.11 12.52 -3.09
C VAL A 187 -13.94 13.72 -3.51
N ASP A 188 -14.78 14.22 -2.59
CA ASP A 188 -15.77 15.28 -2.87
C ASP A 188 -15.12 16.64 -3.15
N ASP A 189 -14.04 16.96 -2.43
CA ASP A 189 -13.30 18.22 -2.56
C ASP A 189 -12.21 18.07 -3.66
N PRO A 190 -12.30 18.83 -4.78
CA PRO A 190 -11.36 18.72 -5.88
C PRO A 190 -9.91 19.09 -5.49
N ASP A 191 -9.72 20.04 -4.58
CA ASP A 191 -8.38 20.44 -4.12
C ASP A 191 -7.75 19.30 -3.31
N VAL A 192 -8.54 18.60 -2.49
CA VAL A 192 -8.09 17.42 -1.75
C VAL A 192 -7.85 16.24 -2.71
N ALA A 193 -8.68 16.06 -3.72
CA ALA A 193 -8.48 15.02 -4.74
C ALA A 193 -7.16 15.24 -5.50
N ASP A 194 -6.83 16.48 -5.83
CA ASP A 194 -5.56 16.83 -6.49
C ASP A 194 -4.36 16.56 -5.56
N LEU A 195 -4.43 16.94 -4.30
CA LEU A 195 -3.39 16.63 -3.31
C LEU A 195 -3.18 15.12 -3.13
N LEU A 196 -4.24 14.31 -3.22
CA LEU A 196 -4.17 12.86 -3.12
C LEU A 196 -3.72 12.18 -4.42
N SER A 197 -3.68 12.91 -5.53
CA SER A 197 -3.31 12.39 -6.85
C SER A 197 -1.79 12.29 -7.00
N PRO A 198 -1.21 11.09 -7.20
CA PRO A 198 0.22 10.94 -7.42
C PRO A 198 0.64 11.41 -8.82
N HIS A 199 1.81 12.07 -8.91
CA HIS A 199 2.42 12.53 -10.16
C HIS A 199 3.71 11.79 -10.54
N ASN A 200 4.16 10.86 -9.71
CA ASN A 200 5.28 9.99 -10.03
C ASN A 200 4.85 8.87 -10.99
N ILE A 201 5.81 8.21 -11.61
CA ILE A 201 5.57 7.05 -12.47
C ILE A 201 4.78 5.99 -11.70
N PHE A 202 3.67 5.53 -12.26
CA PHE A 202 2.85 4.45 -11.70
C PHE A 202 3.70 3.19 -11.53
N GLY A 203 3.69 2.61 -10.33
CA GLY A 203 4.46 1.41 -10.00
C GLY A 203 5.92 1.62 -9.61
N CYS A 204 6.51 2.83 -9.75
CA CYS A 204 7.88 3.09 -9.29
C CYS A 204 8.02 3.04 -7.76
N LYS A 205 6.94 3.28 -7.05
CA LYS A 205 6.77 2.93 -5.65
C LYS A 205 5.82 1.73 -5.56
N ARG A 206 5.99 0.88 -4.53
CA ARG A 206 5.06 -0.22 -4.29
C ARG A 206 3.64 0.32 -4.23
N LEU A 207 2.74 -0.23 -5.02
CA LEU A 207 1.32 0.04 -4.89
C LEU A 207 0.85 -0.30 -3.48
N CYS A 208 0.01 0.54 -2.94
CA CYS A 208 -0.67 0.25 -1.70
C CYS A 208 -2.05 -0.37 -1.99
N VAL A 209 -2.58 -1.11 -1.05
CA VAL A 209 -3.96 -1.60 -1.11
C VAL A 209 -4.83 -0.72 -0.22
N ASP A 210 -5.98 -0.32 -0.75
CA ASP A 210 -6.89 0.61 -0.10
C ASP A 210 -8.14 -0.09 0.45
N THR A 211 -8.54 0.33 1.65
CA THR A 211 -9.85 0.07 2.22
C THR A 211 -10.37 1.38 2.82
N ASN A 212 -11.14 2.14 2.04
CA ASN A 212 -11.79 3.40 2.41
C ASN A 212 -10.81 4.56 2.77
N TYR A 213 -9.57 4.55 2.30
CA TYR A 213 -8.61 5.62 2.58
C TYR A 213 -9.03 6.94 1.93
N TRP A 214 -9.34 6.94 0.64
CA TRP A 214 -9.77 8.16 -0.05
C TRP A 214 -11.11 8.68 0.48
N GLN A 215 -12.07 7.78 0.73
CA GLN A 215 -13.37 8.14 1.32
C GLN A 215 -13.22 8.80 2.70
N THR A 216 -12.14 8.50 3.41
CA THR A 216 -11.87 9.08 4.72
C THR A 216 -11.73 10.60 4.66
N TYR A 217 -11.24 11.15 3.55
CA TYR A 217 -11.05 12.60 3.39
C TYR A 217 -12.34 13.38 3.13
N ASN A 218 -13.47 12.72 2.88
CA ASN A 218 -14.80 13.33 2.83
C ASN A 218 -15.41 13.56 4.23
N ARG A 219 -14.72 13.10 5.30
CA ARG A 219 -15.18 13.29 6.67
C ARG A 219 -14.85 14.69 7.17
N SER A 220 -15.80 15.34 7.85
CA SER A 220 -15.63 16.69 8.42
C SER A 220 -14.54 16.79 9.50
N ASN A 221 -14.18 15.66 10.12
CA ASN A 221 -13.14 15.60 11.15
C ASN A 221 -11.75 15.29 10.61
N VAL A 222 -11.56 15.20 9.30
CA VAL A 222 -10.26 14.85 8.67
C VAL A 222 -9.73 16.03 7.86
N LYS A 223 -8.46 16.32 8.03
CA LYS A 223 -7.75 17.35 7.28
C LYS A 223 -6.46 16.80 6.68
N LEU A 224 -6.25 17.04 5.38
CA LEU A 224 -4.98 16.79 4.69
C LEU A 224 -4.14 18.06 4.65
N ILE A 225 -2.85 17.94 4.92
CA ILE A 225 -1.87 19.02 4.83
C ILE A 225 -0.70 18.54 4.01
N ASP A 226 -0.37 19.26 2.94
CA ASP A 226 0.84 19.09 2.15
C ASP A 226 2.03 19.76 2.86
N VAL A 227 3.21 19.06 2.95
CA VAL A 227 4.40 19.47 3.70
C VAL A 227 5.70 19.29 2.92
#